data_7edc9e693f3c6566ecf5167d3c31be75
#
_entry.id   7edc9e693f3c6566ecf5167d3c31be75
#
_cell.length_a   1.000
_cell.length_b   1.000
_cell.length_c   1.000
_cell.angle_alpha   90.00
_cell.angle_beta   90.00
_cell.angle_gamma   90.00
#
_symmetry.space_group_name_H-M   'P 1'
#
loop_
_entity.id
_entity.type
_entity.pdbx_description
1 polymer ?
#
loop_
_entity_poly.entity_id
_entity_poly.type
_entity_poly.pdbx_seq_one_letter_code
_entity_poly.pdbx_strand_id
1 'polypeptide(L)'
;MSNDPEIDYEEFWASALKTHWGIEAKLFALPGELDQNFLTQQKDGTKYTLKIMRKECPHWLIKAQIEASEHLYIKDHSLKVPKVLKSSKGASFIREVDWSGNERLIWVQEHIPGKCYAEIKQKSPAISFNIGVALGNIAKALADYKNDSLIRDFKWNLPGSLWIKKYLPIIENSLQLEIISKIADEFEEILPKLSSLGQQTIHNDPNDYNILISGEK
;
A
#
# COMPACT_ATOMS: atom_id res chain seq x y z
N MET A 1 -39.60 -4.06 5.32
CA MET A 1 -38.62 -4.16 4.23
C MET A 1 -38.27 -2.73 3.86
N SER A 2 -37.16 -2.22 4.32
CA SER A 2 -36.70 -0.85 3.98
C SER A 2 -36.23 -0.87 2.53
N ASN A 3 -36.92 -0.13 1.69
CA ASN A 3 -36.48 0.22 0.34
C ASN A 3 -35.43 1.34 0.45
N ASP A 4 -34.30 1.09 1.09
CA ASP A 4 -33.17 2.00 0.93
C ASP A 4 -32.61 1.79 -0.49
N PRO A 5 -32.44 2.85 -1.27
CA PRO A 5 -31.85 2.73 -2.60
C PRO A 5 -30.46 2.10 -2.45
N GLU A 6 -30.20 1.06 -3.21
CA GLU A 6 -28.90 0.39 -3.27
C GLU A 6 -27.86 1.47 -3.65
N ILE A 7 -26.98 1.79 -2.70
CA ILE A 7 -26.01 2.86 -2.91
C ILE A 7 -24.96 2.36 -3.88
N ASP A 8 -24.85 3.04 -5.01
CA ASP A 8 -23.73 2.82 -5.95
C ASP A 8 -22.47 3.49 -5.41
N TYR A 9 -21.64 2.67 -4.78
CA TYR A 9 -20.38 3.13 -4.18
C TYR A 9 -19.41 3.71 -5.21
N GLU A 10 -19.43 3.20 -6.44
CA GLU A 10 -18.56 3.67 -7.52
C GLU A 10 -19.01 5.04 -7.98
N GLU A 11 -20.31 5.28 -8.11
CA GLU A 11 -20.87 6.57 -8.49
C GLU A 11 -20.58 7.64 -7.42
N PHE A 12 -20.74 7.29 -6.12
CA PHE A 12 -20.41 8.19 -5.02
C PHE A 12 -18.96 8.67 -5.10
N TRP A 13 -18.00 7.73 -5.19
CA TRP A 13 -16.58 8.07 -5.25
C TRP A 13 -16.17 8.74 -6.57
N ALA A 14 -16.85 8.43 -7.68
CA ALA A 14 -16.66 9.15 -8.94
C ALA A 14 -17.08 10.62 -8.82
N SER A 15 -18.16 10.89 -8.10
CA SER A 15 -18.61 12.26 -7.81
C SER A 15 -17.61 13.02 -6.94
N ALA A 16 -17.07 12.39 -5.88
CA ALA A 16 -16.02 12.96 -5.04
C ALA A 16 -14.73 13.26 -5.85
N LEU A 17 -14.32 12.33 -6.71
CA LEU A 17 -13.18 12.51 -7.62
C LEU A 17 -13.36 13.72 -8.54
N LYS A 18 -14.54 13.87 -9.15
CA LYS A 18 -14.89 15.01 -9.97
C LYS A 18 -14.86 16.32 -9.17
N THR A 19 -15.47 16.32 -7.99
CA THR A 19 -15.57 17.50 -7.12
C THR A 19 -14.20 18.03 -6.68
N HIS A 20 -13.31 17.12 -6.28
CA HIS A 20 -12.03 17.52 -5.66
C HIS A 20 -10.87 17.61 -6.63
N TRP A 21 -10.87 16.83 -7.72
CA TRP A 21 -9.77 16.82 -8.70
C TRP A 21 -10.20 17.26 -10.11
N GLY A 22 -11.51 17.47 -10.34
CA GLY A 22 -12.02 17.79 -11.67
C GLY A 22 -11.94 16.62 -12.65
N ILE A 23 -11.75 15.39 -12.16
CA ILE A 23 -11.55 14.19 -12.97
C ILE A 23 -12.90 13.47 -13.16
N GLU A 24 -13.37 13.40 -14.39
CA GLU A 24 -14.54 12.61 -14.79
C GLU A 24 -14.07 11.23 -15.28
N ALA A 25 -14.33 10.18 -14.53
CA ALA A 25 -13.87 8.83 -14.85
C ALA A 25 -14.86 7.76 -14.41
N LYS A 26 -14.81 6.61 -15.08
CA LYS A 26 -15.38 5.37 -14.56
C LYS A 26 -14.43 4.78 -13.52
N LEU A 27 -14.99 4.18 -12.47
CA LEU A 27 -14.25 3.51 -11.42
C LEU A 27 -14.36 1.98 -11.62
N PHE A 28 -13.26 1.30 -11.32
CA PHE A 28 -13.19 -0.17 -11.31
C PHE A 28 -12.48 -0.57 -10.01
N ALA A 29 -13.16 -1.34 -9.18
CA ALA A 29 -12.62 -1.77 -7.90
C ALA A 29 -11.32 -2.56 -8.08
N LEU A 30 -10.33 -2.24 -7.27
CA LEU A 30 -9.08 -2.98 -7.17
C LEU A 30 -9.02 -3.74 -5.84
N PRO A 31 -8.34 -4.88 -5.78
CA PRO A 31 -8.11 -5.58 -4.51
C PRO A 31 -7.47 -4.68 -3.46
N GLY A 32 -7.88 -4.82 -2.22
CA GLY A 32 -7.30 -4.12 -1.06
C GLY A 32 -7.67 -4.86 0.22
N GLU A 33 -6.74 -4.96 1.16
CA GLU A 33 -6.97 -5.65 2.45
C GLU A 33 -7.68 -4.74 3.46
N LEU A 34 -7.22 -3.50 3.59
CA LEU A 34 -7.70 -2.56 4.61
C LEU A 34 -8.41 -1.35 4.00
N ASP A 35 -7.96 -0.91 2.85
CA ASP A 35 -8.39 0.30 2.18
C ASP A 35 -9.09 -0.04 0.86
N GLN A 36 -10.03 0.81 0.43
CA GLN A 36 -10.67 0.67 -0.87
C GLN A 36 -9.81 1.35 -1.93
N ASN A 37 -9.58 0.66 -3.04
CA ASN A 37 -8.81 1.20 -4.14
C ASN A 37 -9.63 1.09 -5.43
N PHE A 38 -9.56 2.09 -6.28
CA PHE A 38 -10.20 2.09 -7.58
C PHE A 38 -9.24 2.50 -8.68
N LEU A 39 -9.18 1.71 -9.74
CA LEU A 39 -8.68 2.20 -11.01
C LEU A 39 -9.71 3.15 -11.59
N THR A 40 -9.29 4.37 -11.93
CA THR A 40 -10.15 5.34 -12.61
C THR A 40 -9.76 5.40 -14.07
N GLN A 41 -10.73 5.48 -14.97
CA GLN A 41 -10.48 5.61 -16.41
C GLN A 41 -11.36 6.73 -17.01
N GLN A 42 -10.71 7.74 -17.54
CA GLN A 42 -11.34 8.84 -18.26
C GLN A 42 -11.73 8.42 -19.69
N LYS A 43 -12.55 9.23 -20.35
CA LYS A 43 -12.99 8.97 -21.74
C LYS A 43 -11.85 8.96 -22.75
N ASP A 44 -10.78 9.72 -22.50
CA ASP A 44 -9.57 9.78 -23.33
C ASP A 44 -8.57 8.63 -23.06
N GLY A 45 -8.92 7.71 -22.14
CA GLY A 45 -8.10 6.58 -21.75
C GLY A 45 -7.11 6.88 -20.62
N THR A 46 -7.01 8.11 -20.13
CA THR A 46 -6.17 8.47 -18.99
C THR A 46 -6.62 7.74 -17.72
N LYS A 47 -5.67 7.23 -16.97
CA LYS A 47 -5.92 6.41 -15.79
C LYS A 47 -5.23 6.95 -14.56
N TYR A 48 -5.90 6.84 -13.42
CA TYR A 48 -5.38 7.13 -12.10
C TYR A 48 -5.78 6.02 -11.13
N THR A 49 -5.20 6.03 -9.94
CA THR A 49 -5.66 5.20 -8.83
C THR A 49 -6.22 6.11 -7.74
N LEU A 50 -7.51 5.95 -7.45
CA LEU A 50 -8.17 6.58 -6.31
C LEU A 50 -8.06 5.64 -5.11
N LYS A 51 -7.57 6.16 -4.00
CA LYS A 51 -7.41 5.43 -2.74
C LYS A 51 -8.31 6.04 -1.68
N ILE A 52 -9.14 5.20 -1.04
CA ILE A 52 -10.03 5.57 0.04
C ILE A 52 -9.58 4.80 1.27
N MET A 53 -9.03 5.51 2.23
CA MET A 53 -8.51 4.90 3.44
C MET A 53 -9.64 4.40 4.34
N ARG A 54 -9.37 3.36 5.14
CA ARG A 54 -10.30 2.94 6.19
C ARG A 54 -10.63 4.11 7.14
N LYS A 55 -11.78 4.08 7.79
CA LYS A 55 -12.28 5.20 8.61
C LYS A 55 -11.34 5.60 9.77
N GLU A 56 -10.59 4.65 10.33
CA GLU A 56 -9.66 4.90 11.43
C GLU A 56 -8.23 5.22 10.97
N CYS A 57 -8.02 5.48 9.67
CA CYS A 57 -6.68 5.78 9.17
C CYS A 57 -6.20 7.13 9.72
N PRO A 58 -5.09 7.17 10.46
CA PRO A 58 -4.61 8.43 10.98
C PRO A 58 -3.98 9.29 9.88
N HIS A 59 -4.20 10.59 9.95
CA HIS A 59 -3.69 11.56 8.97
C HIS A 59 -2.18 11.47 8.75
N TRP A 60 -1.42 11.32 9.83
CA TRP A 60 0.03 11.27 9.74
C TRP A 60 0.51 10.08 8.88
N LEU A 61 -0.25 8.98 8.84
CA LEU A 61 0.11 7.82 8.05
C LEU A 61 0.02 8.11 6.55
N ILE A 62 -1.10 8.69 6.09
CA ILE A 62 -1.24 9.14 4.70
C ILE A 62 -0.16 10.16 4.35
N LYS A 63 0.05 11.15 5.21
CA LYS A 63 1.07 12.17 5.01
C LYS A 63 2.44 11.54 4.83
N ALA A 64 2.83 10.61 5.70
CA ALA A 64 4.11 9.92 5.62
C ALA A 64 4.26 9.08 4.34
N GLN A 65 3.19 8.39 3.89
CA GLN A 65 3.20 7.63 2.63
C GLN A 65 3.38 8.55 1.41
N ILE A 66 2.69 9.67 1.39
CA ILE A 66 2.78 10.66 0.30
C ILE A 66 4.18 11.28 0.26
N GLU A 67 4.69 11.72 1.41
CA GLU A 67 6.03 12.31 1.54
C GLU A 67 7.13 11.32 1.14
N ALA A 68 7.01 10.04 1.52
CA ALA A 68 7.94 9.01 1.09
C ALA A 68 7.92 8.82 -0.44
N SER A 69 6.74 8.81 -1.05
CA SER A 69 6.59 8.70 -2.51
C SER A 69 7.17 9.92 -3.24
N GLU A 70 6.91 11.13 -2.74
CA GLU A 70 7.50 12.38 -3.27
C GLU A 70 9.03 12.40 -3.10
N HIS A 71 9.54 11.92 -1.95
CA HIS A 71 10.99 11.80 -1.71
C HIS A 71 11.67 10.86 -2.71
N LEU A 72 11.08 9.67 -2.95
CA LEU A 72 11.57 8.72 -3.95
C LEU A 72 11.65 9.36 -5.34
N TYR A 73 10.59 10.07 -5.74
CA TYR A 73 10.55 10.75 -7.04
C TYR A 73 11.64 11.82 -7.19
N ILE A 74 11.92 12.57 -6.12
CA ILE A 74 12.97 13.60 -6.12
C ILE A 74 14.38 12.98 -6.16
N LYS A 75 14.57 11.88 -5.42
CA LYS A 75 15.88 11.22 -5.31
C LYS A 75 16.31 10.50 -6.57
N ASP A 76 15.38 9.85 -7.23
CA ASP A 76 15.68 9.09 -8.44
C ASP A 76 14.47 9.05 -9.39
N HIS A 77 14.50 9.91 -10.39
CA HIS A 77 13.44 9.99 -11.40
C HIS A 77 13.31 8.73 -12.27
N SER A 78 14.26 7.80 -12.21
CA SER A 78 14.17 6.51 -12.90
C SER A 78 13.28 5.50 -12.16
N LEU A 79 13.04 5.71 -10.87
CA LEU A 79 12.13 4.89 -10.08
C LEU A 79 10.68 5.04 -10.55
N LYS A 80 10.07 3.92 -10.87
CA LYS A 80 8.66 3.87 -11.31
C LYS A 80 7.74 3.78 -10.10
N VAL A 81 7.63 4.89 -9.36
CA VAL A 81 6.71 5.03 -8.24
C VAL A 81 5.53 5.92 -8.63
N PRO A 82 4.31 5.66 -8.12
CA PRO A 82 3.15 6.49 -8.45
C PRO A 82 3.33 7.91 -7.94
N LYS A 83 3.09 8.89 -8.81
CA LYS A 83 3.08 10.30 -8.43
C LYS A 83 1.72 10.69 -7.86
N VAL A 84 1.72 11.40 -6.73
CA VAL A 84 0.49 11.87 -6.09
C VAL A 84 -0.04 13.10 -6.82
N LEU A 85 -1.34 13.08 -7.14
CA LEU A 85 -2.02 14.23 -7.73
C LEU A 85 -2.52 15.16 -6.64
N LYS A 86 -2.24 16.44 -6.81
CA LYS A 86 -2.83 17.48 -5.95
C LYS A 86 -4.30 17.71 -6.38
N SER A 87 -5.16 17.93 -5.40
CA SER A 87 -6.54 18.35 -5.66
C SER A 87 -6.60 19.73 -6.32
N SER A 88 -7.76 20.14 -6.79
CA SER A 88 -8.02 21.48 -7.35
C SER A 88 -7.68 22.63 -6.38
N LYS A 89 -7.62 22.33 -5.07
CA LYS A 89 -7.22 23.26 -4.00
C LYS A 89 -5.77 23.08 -3.54
N GLY A 90 -4.98 22.26 -4.24
CA GLY A 90 -3.57 22.02 -3.94
C GLY A 90 -3.28 21.01 -2.81
N ALA A 91 -4.30 20.37 -2.24
CA ALA A 91 -4.11 19.36 -1.19
C ALA A 91 -3.68 18.01 -1.78
N SER A 92 -2.84 17.27 -1.06
CA SER A 92 -2.39 15.92 -1.46
C SER A 92 -3.41 14.84 -1.14
N PHE A 93 -4.29 15.08 -0.18
CA PHE A 93 -5.42 14.23 0.18
C PHE A 93 -6.57 15.09 0.68
N ILE A 94 -7.78 14.55 0.67
CA ILE A 94 -9.02 15.22 1.06
C ILE A 94 -9.71 14.41 2.14
N ARG A 95 -10.46 15.07 3.01
CA ARG A 95 -11.47 14.48 3.88
C ARG A 95 -12.79 14.48 3.15
N GLU A 96 -13.43 13.35 3.07
CA GLU A 96 -14.77 13.18 2.52
C GLU A 96 -15.63 12.40 3.51
N VAL A 97 -16.91 12.70 3.57
CA VAL A 97 -17.86 11.95 4.40
C VAL A 97 -18.56 10.95 3.51
N ASP A 98 -18.41 9.66 3.82
CA ASP A 98 -19.05 8.61 3.06
C ASP A 98 -20.57 8.55 3.33
N TRP A 99 -21.29 7.74 2.57
CA TRP A 99 -22.75 7.57 2.69
C TRP A 99 -23.23 7.08 4.07
N SER A 100 -22.33 6.51 4.88
CA SER A 100 -22.62 6.06 6.26
C SER A 100 -22.31 7.11 7.29
N GLY A 101 -21.93 8.33 6.87
CA GLY A 101 -21.56 9.43 7.75
C GLY A 101 -20.17 9.31 8.36
N ASN A 102 -19.32 8.39 7.86
CA ASN A 102 -17.95 8.27 8.33
C ASN A 102 -17.00 9.16 7.54
N GLU A 103 -16.11 9.84 8.26
CA GLU A 103 -15.00 10.57 7.61
C GLU A 103 -14.00 9.59 7.02
N ARG A 104 -13.67 9.80 5.75
CA ARG A 104 -12.68 9.04 4.99
C ARG A 104 -11.62 9.97 4.45
N LEU A 105 -10.37 9.50 4.47
CA LEU A 105 -9.28 10.21 3.80
C LEU A 105 -9.14 9.63 2.40
N ILE A 106 -9.17 10.48 1.38
CA ILE A 106 -9.07 10.07 -0.01
C ILE A 106 -7.94 10.80 -0.72
N TRP A 107 -7.26 10.11 -1.60
CA TRP A 107 -6.18 10.67 -2.41
C TRP A 107 -6.05 9.97 -3.76
N VAL A 108 -5.41 10.64 -4.69
CA VAL A 108 -5.26 10.17 -6.06
C VAL A 108 -3.78 10.11 -6.43
N GLN A 109 -3.41 9.07 -7.15
CA GLN A 109 -2.07 8.93 -7.71
C GLN A 109 -2.13 8.51 -9.18
N GLU A 110 -1.07 8.78 -9.93
CA GLU A 110 -0.90 8.28 -11.28
C GLU A 110 -1.01 6.75 -11.30
N HIS A 111 -1.65 6.21 -12.33
CA HIS A 111 -1.67 4.78 -12.56
C HIS A 111 -0.41 4.37 -13.31
N ILE A 112 0.36 3.48 -12.71
CA ILE A 112 1.52 2.87 -13.38
C ILE A 112 1.01 1.73 -14.25
N PRO A 113 1.25 1.76 -15.57
CA PRO A 113 0.84 0.67 -16.44
C PRO A 113 1.72 -0.56 -16.22
N GLY A 114 1.09 -1.72 -16.18
CA GLY A 114 1.80 -2.98 -16.00
C GLY A 114 0.83 -4.10 -15.66
N LYS A 115 1.34 -5.32 -15.70
CA LYS A 115 0.63 -6.50 -15.24
C LYS A 115 1.09 -6.84 -13.84
N CYS A 116 0.13 -7.15 -12.95
CA CYS A 116 0.45 -7.58 -11.60
C CYS A 116 1.37 -8.81 -11.61
N TYR A 117 2.44 -8.79 -10.84
CA TYR A 117 3.39 -9.92 -10.80
C TYR A 117 2.74 -11.22 -10.34
N ALA A 118 1.71 -11.15 -9.49
CA ALA A 118 0.90 -12.30 -9.12
C ALA A 118 0.24 -13.00 -10.33
N GLU A 119 -0.05 -12.24 -11.40
CA GLU A 119 -0.70 -12.74 -12.63
C GLU A 119 0.30 -13.22 -13.70
N ILE A 120 1.60 -13.04 -13.46
CA ILE A 120 2.64 -13.48 -14.41
C ILE A 120 2.81 -15.00 -14.29
N LYS A 121 2.44 -15.71 -15.36
CA LYS A 121 2.51 -17.18 -15.39
C LYS A 121 3.94 -17.71 -15.42
N GLN A 122 4.83 -17.06 -16.17
CA GLN A 122 6.24 -17.44 -16.31
C GLN A 122 7.13 -16.41 -15.62
N LYS A 123 7.50 -16.70 -14.36
CA LYS A 123 8.38 -15.88 -13.56
C LYS A 123 9.84 -16.22 -13.90
N SER A 124 10.43 -15.48 -14.83
CA SER A 124 11.82 -15.70 -15.25
C SER A 124 12.82 -15.22 -14.19
N PRO A 125 14.05 -15.79 -14.13
CA PRO A 125 15.11 -15.28 -13.27
C PRO A 125 15.43 -13.80 -13.52
N ALA A 126 15.31 -13.32 -14.75
CA ALA A 126 15.53 -11.92 -15.10
C ALA A 126 14.49 -11.00 -14.44
N ILE A 127 13.22 -11.38 -14.43
CA ILE A 127 12.17 -10.63 -13.72
C ILE A 127 12.48 -10.56 -12.21
N SER A 128 12.83 -11.68 -11.60
CA SER A 128 13.18 -11.73 -10.17
C SER A 128 14.39 -10.86 -9.86
N PHE A 129 15.41 -10.89 -10.71
CA PHE A 129 16.58 -10.04 -10.58
C PHE A 129 16.21 -8.55 -10.68
N ASN A 130 15.40 -8.17 -11.67
CA ASN A 130 14.98 -6.77 -11.85
C ASN A 130 14.11 -6.27 -10.69
N ILE A 131 13.26 -7.11 -10.12
CA ILE A 131 12.52 -6.79 -8.88
C ILE A 131 13.51 -6.51 -7.74
N GLY A 132 14.51 -7.36 -7.55
CA GLY A 132 15.55 -7.15 -6.53
C GLY A 132 16.32 -5.84 -6.73
N VAL A 133 16.69 -5.50 -7.97
CA VAL A 133 17.33 -4.23 -8.31
C VAL A 133 16.42 -3.04 -7.98
N ALA A 134 15.14 -3.10 -8.37
CA ALA A 134 14.18 -2.04 -8.10
C ALA A 134 13.99 -1.81 -6.58
N LEU A 135 13.85 -2.88 -5.82
CA LEU A 135 13.73 -2.81 -4.35
C LEU A 135 14.99 -2.28 -3.68
N GLY A 136 16.17 -2.69 -4.16
CA GLY A 136 17.45 -2.15 -3.69
C GLY A 136 17.58 -0.65 -3.95
N ASN A 137 17.16 -0.19 -5.12
CA ASN A 137 17.17 1.23 -5.47
C ASN A 137 16.17 2.03 -4.61
N ILE A 138 14.97 1.51 -4.36
CA ILE A 138 13.99 2.11 -3.44
C ILE A 138 14.59 2.20 -2.03
N ALA A 139 15.16 1.13 -1.51
CA ALA A 139 15.78 1.12 -0.19
C ALA A 139 16.92 2.14 -0.09
N LYS A 140 17.78 2.22 -1.10
CA LYS A 140 18.86 3.22 -1.19
C LYS A 140 18.32 4.65 -1.22
N ALA A 141 17.28 4.92 -2.00
CA ALA A 141 16.68 6.24 -2.10
C ALA A 141 15.97 6.67 -0.81
N LEU A 142 15.44 5.72 -0.02
CA LEU A 142 14.80 5.99 1.28
C LEU A 142 15.80 6.07 2.45
N ALA A 143 17.09 5.80 2.25
CA ALA A 143 18.05 5.70 3.35
C ALA A 143 18.19 6.99 4.19
N ASP A 144 17.97 8.15 3.59
CA ASP A 144 18.00 9.46 4.26
C ASP A 144 16.60 10.05 4.52
N TYR A 145 15.52 9.33 4.13
CA TYR A 145 14.17 9.73 4.48
C TYR A 145 13.85 9.35 5.92
N LYS A 146 13.60 10.35 6.75
CA LYS A 146 13.26 10.17 8.18
C LYS A 146 11.88 10.74 8.45
N ASN A 147 11.04 9.95 9.08
CA ASN A 147 9.75 10.37 9.58
C ASN A 147 9.42 9.55 10.84
N ASP A 148 9.54 10.18 12.01
CA ASP A 148 9.38 9.53 13.31
C ASP A 148 7.98 8.91 13.49
N SER A 149 6.98 9.42 12.78
CA SER A 149 5.63 8.85 12.82
C SER A 149 5.53 7.45 12.20
N LEU A 150 6.53 7.00 11.44
CA LEU A 150 6.62 5.63 10.94
C LEU A 150 7.14 4.63 11.98
N ILE A 151 7.73 5.12 13.07
CA ILE A 151 8.15 4.29 14.21
C ILE A 151 6.90 3.99 15.04
N ARG A 152 6.25 2.86 14.76
CA ARG A 152 4.96 2.51 15.36
C ARG A 152 4.80 1.02 15.59
N ASP A 153 3.93 0.64 16.50
CA ASP A 153 3.46 -0.73 16.59
C ASP A 153 2.59 -1.07 15.38
N PHE A 154 3.03 -2.07 14.63
CA PHE A 154 2.40 -2.48 13.38
C PHE A 154 2.57 -4.00 13.20
N LYS A 155 1.47 -4.72 13.02
CA LYS A 155 1.47 -6.19 12.95
C LYS A 155 2.44 -6.78 11.91
N TRP A 156 2.63 -6.09 10.79
CA TRP A 156 3.53 -6.53 9.72
C TRP A 156 4.98 -6.05 9.89
N ASN A 157 5.27 -5.37 11.01
CA ASN A 157 6.64 -5.03 11.37
C ASN A 157 7.31 -6.25 12.00
N LEU A 158 8.37 -6.76 11.36
CA LEU A 158 9.06 -7.98 11.79
C LEU A 158 9.44 -7.98 13.29
N PRO A 159 10.04 -6.92 13.86
CA PRO A 159 10.31 -6.87 15.30
C PRO A 159 9.10 -7.09 16.19
N GLY A 160 7.92 -6.71 15.73
CA GLY A 160 6.67 -6.89 16.47
C GLY A 160 5.96 -8.22 16.23
N SER A 161 6.53 -9.15 15.42
CA SER A 161 5.81 -10.34 14.94
C SER A 161 5.49 -11.40 15.99
N LEU A 162 6.11 -11.34 17.19
CA LEU A 162 5.88 -12.31 18.27
C LEU A 162 4.44 -12.33 18.81
N TRP A 163 3.58 -11.40 18.38
CA TRP A 163 2.15 -11.48 18.66
C TRP A 163 1.50 -12.79 18.20
N ILE A 164 2.10 -13.49 17.22
CA ILE A 164 1.62 -14.80 16.72
C ILE A 164 1.63 -15.87 17.82
N LYS A 165 2.56 -15.79 18.81
CA LYS A 165 2.69 -16.82 19.86
C LYS A 165 1.38 -17.07 20.62
N LYS A 166 0.56 -16.02 20.83
CA LYS A 166 -0.74 -16.16 21.49
C LYS A 166 -1.77 -16.97 20.69
N TYR A 167 -1.53 -17.14 19.37
CA TYR A 167 -2.42 -17.89 18.48
C TYR A 167 -1.92 -19.30 18.19
N LEU A 168 -0.74 -19.71 18.69
CA LEU A 168 -0.24 -21.05 18.53
C LEU A 168 -1.24 -22.15 18.96
N PRO A 169 -2.02 -21.97 20.05
CA PRO A 169 -2.99 -22.98 20.48
C PRO A 169 -4.10 -23.30 19.51
N ILE A 170 -4.37 -22.45 18.50
CA ILE A 170 -5.41 -22.72 17.48
C ILE A 170 -4.91 -23.62 16.33
N ILE A 171 -3.61 -23.96 16.32
CA ILE A 171 -3.01 -24.82 15.30
C ILE A 171 -3.23 -26.28 15.70
N GLU A 172 -4.11 -26.97 14.99
CA GLU A 172 -4.47 -28.36 15.29
C GLU A 172 -3.40 -29.37 14.84
N ASN A 173 -2.68 -29.07 13.76
CA ASN A 173 -1.62 -29.96 13.25
C ASN A 173 -0.36 -29.85 14.11
N SER A 174 -0.02 -30.95 14.78
CA SER A 174 1.11 -30.99 15.73
C SER A 174 2.47 -30.66 15.09
N LEU A 175 2.73 -31.11 13.85
CA LEU A 175 3.97 -30.82 13.14
C LEU A 175 4.07 -29.33 12.77
N GLN A 176 2.97 -28.73 12.30
CA GLN A 176 2.93 -27.30 12.02
C GLN A 176 3.12 -26.48 13.30
N LEU A 177 2.47 -26.87 14.39
CA LEU A 177 2.63 -26.22 15.69
C LEU A 177 4.07 -26.26 16.17
N GLU A 178 4.73 -27.42 16.08
CA GLU A 178 6.14 -27.60 16.45
C GLU A 178 7.05 -26.68 15.63
N ILE A 179 6.90 -26.67 14.29
CA ILE A 179 7.72 -25.84 13.38
C ILE A 179 7.54 -24.36 13.69
N ILE A 180 6.28 -23.90 13.80
CA ILE A 180 5.99 -22.48 14.02
C ILE A 180 6.46 -22.03 15.41
N SER A 181 6.26 -22.86 16.44
CA SER A 181 6.74 -22.58 17.79
C SER A 181 8.25 -22.43 17.82
N LYS A 182 8.97 -23.39 17.22
CA LYS A 182 10.44 -23.36 17.15
C LYS A 182 10.93 -22.08 16.46
N ILE A 183 10.37 -21.72 15.29
CA ILE A 183 10.76 -20.50 14.58
C ILE A 183 10.48 -19.25 15.42
N ALA A 184 9.34 -19.20 16.11
CA ALA A 184 9.00 -18.08 16.97
C ALA A 184 9.93 -17.93 18.16
N ASP A 185 10.36 -19.06 18.78
CA ASP A 185 11.30 -19.07 19.89
C ASP A 185 12.71 -18.66 19.44
N GLU A 186 13.21 -19.20 18.32
CA GLU A 186 14.48 -18.78 17.73
C GLU A 186 14.48 -17.28 17.36
N PHE A 187 13.35 -16.77 16.85
CA PHE A 187 13.23 -15.35 16.55
C PHE A 187 13.24 -14.49 17.82
N GLU A 188 12.57 -14.93 18.90
CA GLU A 188 12.59 -14.22 20.19
C GLU A 188 14.00 -14.09 20.75
N GLU A 189 14.83 -15.14 20.61
CA GLU A 189 16.24 -15.13 21.05
C GLU A 189 17.10 -14.13 20.26
N ILE A 190 16.84 -13.95 18.96
CA ILE A 190 17.63 -13.01 18.14
C ILE A 190 17.08 -11.58 18.16
N LEU A 191 15.84 -11.38 18.59
CA LEU A 191 15.15 -10.08 18.57
C LEU A 191 15.94 -8.94 19.25
N PRO A 192 16.62 -9.15 20.42
CA PRO A 192 17.45 -8.11 21.03
C PRO A 192 18.60 -7.64 20.14
N LYS A 193 19.10 -8.48 19.23
CA LYS A 193 20.20 -8.16 18.31
C LYS A 193 19.72 -7.25 17.18
N LEU A 194 18.42 -7.29 16.81
CA LEU A 194 17.87 -6.45 15.76
C LEU A 194 17.92 -4.96 16.12
N SER A 195 17.81 -4.61 17.39
CA SER A 195 17.90 -3.23 17.86
C SER A 195 19.28 -2.58 17.64
N SER A 196 20.32 -3.39 17.48
CA SER A 196 21.69 -2.92 17.18
C SER A 196 21.95 -2.72 15.69
N LEU A 197 21.05 -3.17 14.82
CA LEU A 197 21.18 -2.97 13.39
C LEU A 197 20.73 -1.57 12.98
N GLY A 198 21.31 -1.05 11.91
CA GLY A 198 20.85 0.20 11.30
C GLY A 198 19.39 0.11 10.87
N GLN A 199 18.63 1.16 11.17
CA GLN A 199 17.23 1.25 10.79
C GLN A 199 17.00 2.35 9.77
N GLN A 200 16.11 2.10 8.81
CA GLN A 200 15.69 3.08 7.81
C GLN A 200 14.24 2.84 7.41
N THR A 201 13.64 3.83 6.76
CA THR A 201 12.36 3.64 6.07
C THR A 201 12.52 2.67 4.91
N ILE A 202 11.60 1.71 4.80
CA ILE A 202 11.54 0.70 3.74
C ILE A 202 10.14 0.61 3.16
N HIS A 203 9.99 -0.02 2.00
CA HIS A 203 8.68 -0.29 1.40
C HIS A 203 7.81 -1.20 2.29
N ASN A 204 8.41 -2.15 2.95
CA ASN A 204 7.86 -3.12 3.90
C ASN A 204 6.93 -4.20 3.32
N ASP A 205 6.27 -3.99 2.19
CA ASP A 205 5.33 -4.96 1.61
C ASP A 205 5.47 -5.09 0.08
N PRO A 206 6.62 -5.58 -0.43
CA PRO A 206 6.82 -5.83 -1.86
C PRO A 206 6.33 -7.22 -2.28
N ASN A 207 5.09 -7.57 -1.91
CA ASN A 207 4.49 -8.83 -2.33
C ASN A 207 4.09 -8.80 -3.82
N ASP A 208 3.73 -9.96 -4.37
CA ASP A 208 3.42 -10.14 -5.82
C ASP A 208 2.27 -9.25 -6.30
N TYR A 209 1.35 -8.84 -5.44
CA TYR A 209 0.22 -7.98 -5.79
C TYR A 209 0.58 -6.49 -5.82
N ASN A 210 1.68 -6.11 -5.16
CA ASN A 210 2.15 -4.73 -5.09
C ASN A 210 3.23 -4.40 -6.14
N ILE A 211 3.56 -5.36 -7.00
CA ILE A 211 4.58 -5.21 -8.05
C ILE A 211 3.92 -5.29 -9.42
N LEU A 212 4.18 -4.30 -10.27
CA LEU A 212 3.72 -4.26 -11.64
C LEU A 212 4.89 -4.50 -12.60
N ILE A 213 4.69 -5.40 -13.54
CA ILE A 213 5.66 -5.73 -14.58
C ILE A 213 5.20 -5.09 -15.89
N SER A 214 6.03 -4.23 -16.45
CA SER A 214 5.84 -3.63 -17.78
C SER A 214 6.86 -4.17 -18.75
N GLY A 215 6.41 -4.73 -19.89
CA GLY A 215 7.26 -5.36 -20.91
C GLY A 215 7.50 -6.85 -20.65
N GLU A 216 8.10 -7.51 -21.63
CA GLU A 216 8.39 -8.95 -21.64
C GLU A 216 9.83 -9.29 -21.16
N LYS A 217 10.57 -8.33 -20.59
CA LYS A 217 11.98 -8.50 -20.26
C LYS A 217 12.22 -8.44 -18.76
#